data_cfc0ceb5a0190ac82c7594964275c38c
#
_entry.id   cfc0ceb5a0190ac82c7594964275c38c
#
_cell.length_a   1.000
_cell.length_b   1.000
_cell.length_c   1.000
_cell.angle_alpha   90.00
_cell.angle_beta   90.00
_cell.angle_gamma   90.00
#
_symmetry.space_group_name_H-M   'P 1'
#
loop_
_entity.id
_entity.type
_entity.pdbx_description
1 polymer ?
#
loop_
_entity_poly.entity_id
_entity_poly.type
_entity_poly.pdbx_seq_one_letter_code
_entity_poly.pdbx_strand_id
1 'polypeptide(L)'
;MKGDKLEKKVAAFKEGDRSAFDYIYEHTNRSVYFAVLYIVRDRMTAEDILHDAFVRAMTCIGQYSVGTNFTAWLVSIGKSLALNHVKRRSREVSCDFDADAYKYGSTRTELPFIFDVAAKVLAEDEYEILMLCQVAGYKRREVADMLKIPIGTVTWKNNEALKKLKAHLEKEDGHEG
;
A
#
# COMPACT_ATOMS: atom_id res chain seq x y z
N MET A 1 17.86 8.26 -6.64
CA MET A 1 17.80 9.72 -6.75
C MET A 1 16.50 10.32 -6.20
N LYS A 2 15.27 9.81 -6.45
CA LYS A 2 14.09 10.24 -5.68
C LYS A 2 14.20 9.84 -4.19
N GLY A 3 14.71 8.66 -3.88
CA GLY A 3 14.92 8.20 -2.51
C GLY A 3 15.90 9.04 -1.68
N ASP A 4 16.96 9.56 -2.30
CA ASP A 4 17.95 10.39 -1.60
C ASP A 4 17.36 11.74 -1.15
N LYS A 5 16.48 12.36 -1.96
CA LYS A 5 15.80 13.60 -1.59
C LYS A 5 14.75 13.38 -0.50
N LEU A 6 14.03 12.26 -0.55
CA LEU A 6 13.07 11.89 0.49
C LEU A 6 13.78 11.68 1.84
N GLU A 7 14.89 10.94 1.86
CA GLU A 7 15.67 10.70 3.07
C GLU A 7 16.21 12.01 3.68
N LYS A 8 16.66 12.97 2.86
CA LYS A 8 17.07 14.30 3.33
C LYS A 8 15.92 15.07 3.96
N LYS A 9 14.71 14.99 3.38
CA LYS A 9 13.51 15.62 3.96
C LYS A 9 13.08 14.94 5.25
N VAL A 10 13.20 13.62 5.35
CA VAL A 10 12.94 12.88 6.60
C VAL A 10 13.95 13.27 7.68
N ALA A 11 15.23 13.40 7.34
CA ALA A 11 16.25 13.89 8.28
C ALA A 11 15.93 15.30 8.78
N ALA A 12 15.60 16.23 7.89
CA ALA A 12 15.22 17.59 8.26
C ALA A 12 13.97 17.62 9.16
N PHE A 13 12.94 16.80 8.84
CA PHE A 13 11.77 16.68 9.69
C PHE A 13 12.11 16.15 11.10
N LYS A 14 13.01 15.17 11.18
CA LYS A 14 13.49 14.61 12.44
C LYS A 14 14.24 15.64 13.29
N GLU A 15 14.91 16.61 12.65
CA GLU A 15 15.58 17.77 13.29
C GLU A 15 14.63 18.93 13.62
N GLY A 16 13.33 18.81 13.29
CA GLY A 16 12.30 19.78 13.65
C GLY A 16 11.76 20.63 12.49
N ASP A 17 12.25 20.46 11.27
CA ASP A 17 11.70 21.15 10.08
C ASP A 17 10.34 20.58 9.69
N ARG A 18 9.27 21.19 10.22
CA ARG A 18 7.89 20.81 9.93
C ARG A 18 7.51 20.99 8.47
N SER A 19 8.15 21.90 7.74
CA SER A 19 7.86 22.13 6.30
C SER A 19 8.22 20.95 5.41
N ALA A 20 9.05 20.04 5.90
CA ALA A 20 9.41 18.83 5.18
C ALA A 20 8.25 17.80 5.07
N PHE A 21 7.21 17.93 5.93
CA PHE A 21 6.11 16.98 6.01
C PHE A 21 5.32 16.83 4.69
N ASP A 22 4.98 17.95 4.06
CA ASP A 22 4.19 17.93 2.80
C ASP A 22 4.91 17.13 1.72
N TYR A 23 6.22 17.33 1.60
CA TYR A 23 7.03 16.56 0.65
C TYR A 23 7.06 15.07 0.99
N ILE A 24 7.20 14.72 2.28
CA ILE A 24 7.17 13.33 2.74
C ILE A 24 5.83 12.70 2.40
N TYR A 25 4.74 13.39 2.74
CA TYR A 25 3.39 12.93 2.49
C TYR A 25 3.13 12.68 1.00
N GLU A 26 3.38 13.68 0.15
CA GLU A 26 3.17 13.57 -1.31
C GLU A 26 3.91 12.40 -1.96
N HIS A 27 5.10 12.06 -1.43
CA HIS A 27 5.94 11.02 -2.03
C HIS A 27 5.71 9.63 -1.47
N THR A 28 4.98 9.47 -0.37
CA THR A 28 4.80 8.19 0.31
C THR A 28 3.35 7.75 0.49
N ASN A 29 2.38 8.69 0.47
CA ASN A 29 0.97 8.42 0.74
C ASN A 29 0.41 7.28 -0.12
N ARG A 30 0.68 7.29 -1.43
CA ARG A 30 0.19 6.27 -2.36
C ARG A 30 0.67 4.88 -2.00
N SER A 31 1.96 4.74 -1.66
CA SER A 31 2.55 3.43 -1.31
C SER A 31 1.89 2.86 -0.05
N VAL A 32 1.67 3.70 0.96
CA VAL A 32 1.01 3.29 2.21
C VAL A 32 -0.46 2.98 1.96
N TYR A 33 -1.17 3.86 1.26
CA TYR A 33 -2.59 3.71 0.97
C TYR A 33 -2.90 2.38 0.28
N PHE A 34 -2.20 2.06 -0.80
CA PHE A 34 -2.45 0.82 -1.55
C PHE A 34 -2.06 -0.44 -0.77
N ALA A 35 -0.99 -0.39 0.03
CA ALA A 35 -0.63 -1.50 0.89
C ALA A 35 -1.69 -1.76 1.97
N VAL A 36 -2.27 -0.70 2.54
CA VAL A 36 -3.35 -0.77 3.52
C VAL A 36 -4.65 -1.24 2.85
N LEU A 37 -5.02 -0.63 1.73
CA LEU A 37 -6.24 -0.96 0.98
C LEU A 37 -6.29 -2.44 0.58
N TYR A 38 -5.15 -3.01 0.18
CA TYR A 38 -5.07 -4.43 -0.11
C TYR A 38 -5.49 -5.31 1.08
N ILE A 39 -5.13 -4.91 2.29
CA ILE A 39 -5.42 -5.68 3.52
C ILE A 39 -6.87 -5.48 3.96
N VAL A 40 -7.34 -4.23 4.05
CA VAL A 40 -8.65 -3.92 4.63
C VAL A 40 -9.80 -4.02 3.63
N ARG A 41 -9.52 -3.93 2.34
CA ARG A 41 -10.48 -4.03 1.23
C ARG A 41 -11.64 -3.02 1.30
N ASP A 42 -11.49 -1.96 2.07
CA ASP A 42 -12.43 -0.86 2.22
C ASP A 42 -11.71 0.48 2.17
N ARG A 43 -12.20 1.40 1.36
CA ARG A 43 -11.52 2.68 1.09
C ARG A 43 -11.54 3.62 2.27
N MET A 44 -12.69 3.77 2.92
CA MET A 44 -12.80 4.66 4.07
C MET A 44 -11.87 4.19 5.19
N THR A 45 -11.91 2.90 5.49
CA THR A 45 -10.98 2.29 6.46
C THR A 45 -9.52 2.46 6.04
N ALA A 46 -9.21 2.36 4.73
CA ALA A 46 -7.84 2.56 4.25
C ALA A 46 -7.36 4.00 4.39
N GLU A 47 -8.22 4.98 4.18
CA GLU A 47 -7.92 6.41 4.39
C GLU A 47 -7.71 6.72 5.86
N ASP A 48 -8.54 6.20 6.75
CA ASP A 48 -8.41 6.37 8.20
C ASP A 48 -7.07 5.76 8.69
N ILE A 49 -6.76 4.54 8.26
CA ILE A 49 -5.51 3.87 8.64
C ILE A 49 -4.29 4.56 8.01
N LEU A 50 -4.41 5.09 6.80
CA LEU A 50 -3.35 5.91 6.19
C LEU A 50 -3.04 7.11 7.08
N HIS A 51 -4.06 7.84 7.53
CA HIS A 51 -3.90 8.98 8.42
C HIS A 51 -3.22 8.56 9.73
N ASP A 52 -3.72 7.51 10.36
CA ASP A 52 -3.16 6.97 11.60
C ASP A 52 -1.69 6.52 11.44
N ALA A 53 -1.35 5.94 10.28
CA ALA A 53 0.01 5.52 9.97
C ALA A 53 0.96 6.71 9.90
N PHE A 54 0.56 7.83 9.31
CA PHE A 54 1.35 9.05 9.29
C PHE A 54 1.49 9.67 10.67
N VAL A 55 0.39 9.79 11.43
CA VAL A 55 0.42 10.29 12.81
C VAL A 55 1.38 9.46 13.66
N ARG A 56 1.28 8.13 13.58
CA ARG A 56 2.15 7.23 14.32
C ARG A 56 3.60 7.33 13.86
N ALA A 57 3.85 7.37 12.56
CA ALA A 57 5.20 7.51 12.02
C ALA A 57 5.86 8.82 12.50
N MET A 58 5.15 9.93 12.43
CA MET A 58 5.67 11.23 12.89
C MET A 58 5.93 11.25 14.39
N THR A 59 5.09 10.59 15.17
CA THR A 59 5.28 10.46 16.63
C THR A 59 6.51 9.59 16.96
N CYS A 60 6.74 8.54 16.18
CA CYS A 60 7.83 7.58 16.37
C CYS A 60 9.05 7.87 15.48
N ILE A 61 9.13 9.02 14.82
CA ILE A 61 10.18 9.37 13.86
C ILE A 61 11.61 9.24 14.44
N GLY A 62 11.73 9.42 15.75
CA GLY A 62 12.99 9.21 16.47
C GLY A 62 13.56 7.81 16.33
N GLN A 63 12.70 6.81 16.17
CA GLN A 63 13.09 5.39 16.01
C GLN A 63 13.54 5.04 14.58
N TYR A 64 13.25 5.91 13.62
CA TYR A 64 13.67 5.67 12.24
C TYR A 64 15.15 5.98 12.04
N SER A 65 15.89 5.04 11.42
CA SER A 65 17.29 5.24 11.03
C SER A 65 17.35 5.81 9.62
N VAL A 66 17.74 7.08 9.49
CA VAL A 66 17.84 7.77 8.19
C VAL A 66 18.75 7.00 7.24
N GLY A 67 18.33 6.84 5.99
CA GLY A 67 19.08 6.11 4.96
C GLY A 67 18.74 4.62 4.83
N THR A 68 17.81 4.10 5.65
CA THR A 68 17.39 2.69 5.57
C THR A 68 16.20 2.43 4.64
N ASN A 69 15.48 3.38 4.22
CA ASN A 69 14.27 3.40 3.39
C ASN A 69 13.01 3.75 4.16
N PHE A 70 12.75 5.06 4.22
CA PHE A 70 11.60 5.60 4.95
C PHE A 70 10.26 5.07 4.43
N THR A 71 10.09 4.94 3.12
CA THR A 71 8.81 4.45 2.56
C THR A 71 8.51 3.04 3.03
N ALA A 72 9.49 2.13 3.02
CA ALA A 72 9.31 0.76 3.49
C ALA A 72 8.97 0.72 4.99
N TRP A 73 9.63 1.55 5.80
CA TRP A 73 9.34 1.67 7.22
C TRP A 73 7.92 2.18 7.47
N LEU A 74 7.48 3.22 6.76
CA LEU A 74 6.14 3.78 6.87
C LEU A 74 5.07 2.79 6.40
N VAL A 75 5.30 2.08 5.28
CA VAL A 75 4.42 1.00 4.79
C VAL A 75 4.28 -0.10 5.84
N SER A 76 5.36 -0.48 6.53
CA SER A 76 5.29 -1.50 7.60
C SER A 76 4.39 -1.06 8.77
N ILE A 77 4.39 0.23 9.11
CA ILE A 77 3.48 0.80 10.12
C ILE A 77 2.02 0.69 9.63
N GLY A 78 1.75 1.12 8.40
CA GLY A 78 0.41 1.04 7.80
C GLY A 78 -0.12 -0.40 7.74
N LYS A 79 0.70 -1.36 7.28
CA LYS A 79 0.33 -2.78 7.24
C LYS A 79 0.03 -3.34 8.64
N SER A 80 0.83 -2.97 9.64
CA SER A 80 0.61 -3.39 11.03
C SER A 80 -0.74 -2.88 11.57
N LEU A 81 -1.07 -1.61 11.32
CA LEU A 81 -2.36 -1.03 11.73
C LEU A 81 -3.52 -1.71 11.01
N ALA A 82 -3.39 -1.95 9.70
CA ALA A 82 -4.40 -2.64 8.89
C ALA A 82 -4.67 -4.06 9.39
N LEU A 83 -3.64 -4.84 9.64
CA LEU A 83 -3.77 -6.20 10.17
C LEU A 83 -4.42 -6.22 11.57
N ASN A 84 -4.06 -5.25 12.43
CA ASN A 84 -4.69 -5.13 13.75
C ASN A 84 -6.18 -4.75 13.63
N HIS A 85 -6.54 -3.88 12.68
CA HIS A 85 -7.93 -3.53 12.39
C HIS A 85 -8.73 -4.75 11.96
N VAL A 86 -8.23 -5.53 10.99
CA VAL A 86 -8.89 -6.75 10.50
C VAL A 86 -9.05 -7.78 11.63
N LYS A 87 -8.01 -8.01 12.43
CA LYS A 87 -8.08 -8.92 13.57
C LYS A 87 -9.10 -8.50 14.62
N ARG A 88 -9.20 -7.19 14.91
CA ARG A 88 -10.20 -6.67 15.86
C ARG A 88 -11.61 -6.89 15.32
N ARG A 89 -11.86 -6.51 14.06
CA ARG A 89 -13.16 -6.70 13.41
C ARG A 89 -13.58 -8.17 13.35
N SER A 90 -12.65 -9.08 13.06
CA SER A 90 -12.93 -10.54 13.08
C SER A 90 -13.34 -11.04 14.45
N ARG A 91 -12.80 -10.49 15.55
CA ARG A 91 -13.21 -10.87 16.93
C ARG A 91 -14.57 -10.30 17.30
N GLU A 92 -14.89 -9.08 16.87
CA GLU A 92 -16.18 -8.44 17.09
C GLU A 92 -17.30 -9.21 16.38
N VAL A 93 -17.07 -9.64 15.14
CA VAL A 93 -18.01 -10.46 14.34
C VAL A 93 -18.19 -11.88 14.92
N SER A 94 -17.19 -12.44 15.60
CA SER A 94 -17.30 -13.76 16.24
C SER A 94 -18.20 -13.76 17.48
N CYS A 95 -18.57 -12.59 17.99
CA CYS A 95 -19.55 -12.47 19.08
C CYS A 95 -20.98 -12.30 18.59
N ASP A 96 -21.21 -11.93 17.32
CA ASP A 96 -22.51 -11.85 16.69
C ASP A 96 -22.59 -12.87 15.54
N PHE A 97 -23.45 -13.87 15.71
CA PHE A 97 -23.71 -14.93 14.76
C PHE A 97 -24.39 -14.39 13.50
N ASP A 98 -23.62 -13.89 12.53
CA ASP A 98 -24.07 -13.78 11.14
C ASP A 98 -22.85 -13.83 10.20
N ALA A 99 -22.65 -15.02 9.63
CA ALA A 99 -21.49 -15.35 8.78
C ALA A 99 -21.61 -14.79 7.35
N ASP A 100 -22.61 -13.98 7.03
CA ASP A 100 -22.90 -13.46 5.68
C ASP A 100 -22.57 -11.99 5.45
N ALA A 101 -22.01 -11.27 6.42
CA ALA A 101 -21.69 -9.85 6.30
C ALA A 101 -20.33 -9.55 5.64
N TYR A 102 -19.64 -10.54 5.08
CA TYR A 102 -18.39 -10.35 4.31
C TYR A 102 -18.64 -10.00 2.84
N LYS A 103 -19.84 -9.48 2.51
CA LYS A 103 -20.13 -8.89 1.21
C LYS A 103 -19.84 -7.40 1.25
N TYR A 104 -18.66 -7.03 0.73
CA TYR A 104 -18.37 -5.76 0.07
C TYR A 104 -19.37 -4.62 0.33
N GLY A 105 -19.09 -3.78 1.31
CA GLY A 105 -19.68 -2.45 1.40
C GLY A 105 -19.19 -1.62 0.20
N SER A 106 -19.97 -1.65 -0.87
CA SER A 106 -19.77 -0.88 -2.07
C SER A 106 -20.14 0.57 -1.83
N THR A 107 -19.19 1.37 -1.37
CA THR A 107 -19.26 2.81 -1.65
C THR A 107 -18.34 3.07 -2.84
N ARG A 108 -18.97 3.16 -4.00
CA ARG A 108 -18.35 3.54 -5.26
C ARG A 108 -17.81 4.96 -5.12
N THR A 109 -16.54 5.11 -4.83
CA THR A 109 -15.79 6.33 -5.08
C THR A 109 -14.69 5.98 -6.07
N GLU A 110 -14.58 6.78 -7.12
CA GLU A 110 -13.84 6.54 -8.37
C GLU A 110 -12.32 6.38 -8.20
N LEU A 111 -11.87 5.26 -7.64
CA LEU A 111 -10.58 4.73 -8.08
C LEU A 111 -10.83 4.01 -9.41
N PRO A 112 -9.88 4.06 -10.35
CA PRO A 112 -10.04 3.28 -11.56
C PRO A 112 -10.36 1.82 -11.19
N PHE A 113 -11.40 1.26 -11.79
CA PHE A 113 -11.84 -0.14 -11.72
C PHE A 113 -10.68 -1.15 -11.69
N ILE A 114 -9.56 -0.79 -12.32
CA ILE A 114 -8.34 -1.60 -12.39
C ILE A 114 -7.75 -1.95 -11.01
N PHE A 115 -7.90 -1.10 -10.00
CA PHE A 115 -7.36 -1.39 -8.67
C PHE A 115 -8.21 -2.41 -7.90
N ASP A 116 -9.54 -2.36 -8.09
CA ASP A 116 -10.44 -3.35 -7.51
C ASP A 116 -10.21 -4.72 -8.15
N VAL A 117 -9.98 -4.75 -9.48
CA VAL A 117 -9.61 -5.95 -10.21
C VAL A 117 -8.25 -6.46 -9.74
N ALA A 118 -7.24 -5.61 -9.65
CA ALA A 118 -5.92 -5.99 -9.19
C ALA A 118 -5.95 -6.62 -7.79
N ALA A 119 -6.73 -6.03 -6.88
CA ALA A 119 -6.88 -6.55 -5.52
C ALA A 119 -7.59 -7.90 -5.45
N LYS A 120 -8.41 -8.25 -6.43
CA LYS A 120 -9.11 -9.55 -6.50
C LYS A 120 -8.29 -10.63 -7.20
N VAL A 121 -7.51 -10.25 -8.21
CA VAL A 121 -6.85 -11.18 -9.14
C VAL A 121 -5.42 -11.50 -8.71
N LEU A 122 -4.73 -10.56 -8.06
CA LEU A 122 -3.33 -10.69 -7.71
C LEU A 122 -3.12 -11.23 -6.30
N ALA A 123 -2.06 -12.01 -6.12
CA ALA A 123 -1.56 -12.35 -4.80
C ALA A 123 -1.01 -11.09 -4.10
N GLU A 124 -0.88 -11.14 -2.77
CA GLU A 124 -0.48 -9.98 -1.95
C GLU A 124 0.83 -9.36 -2.41
N ASP A 125 1.83 -10.18 -2.63
CA ASP A 125 3.15 -9.74 -3.04
C ASP A 125 3.21 -9.25 -4.50
N GLU A 126 2.41 -9.83 -5.39
CA GLU A 126 2.25 -9.35 -6.77
C GLU A 126 1.58 -7.97 -6.79
N TYR A 127 0.53 -7.79 -5.98
CA TYR A 127 -0.16 -6.52 -5.85
C TYR A 127 0.76 -5.44 -5.28
N GLU A 128 1.48 -5.74 -4.18
CA GLU A 128 2.42 -4.79 -3.56
C GLU A 128 3.51 -4.36 -4.54
N ILE A 129 4.13 -5.30 -5.24
CA ILE A 129 5.16 -5.02 -6.24
C ILE A 129 4.60 -4.18 -7.39
N LEU A 130 3.42 -4.53 -7.89
CA LEU A 130 2.76 -3.77 -8.95
C LEU A 130 2.48 -2.33 -8.52
N MET A 131 1.93 -2.13 -7.31
CA MET A 131 1.63 -0.81 -6.80
C MET A 131 2.89 0.04 -6.60
N LEU A 132 3.95 -0.54 -6.06
CA LEU A 132 5.22 0.16 -5.90
C LEU A 132 5.86 0.54 -7.24
N CYS A 133 5.83 -0.36 -8.23
CA CYS A 133 6.44 -0.12 -9.53
C CYS A 133 5.60 0.82 -10.42
N GLN A 134 4.29 0.58 -10.55
CA GLN A 134 3.44 1.24 -11.54
C GLN A 134 2.76 2.50 -10.98
N VAL A 135 2.34 2.48 -9.73
CA VAL A 135 1.58 3.59 -9.13
C VAL A 135 2.49 4.55 -8.37
N ALA A 136 3.34 4.04 -7.51
CA ALA A 136 4.29 4.85 -6.75
C ALA A 136 5.53 5.25 -7.59
N GLY A 137 5.77 4.58 -8.72
CA GLY A 137 6.82 4.92 -9.68
C GLY A 137 8.24 4.59 -9.23
N TYR A 138 8.40 3.63 -8.33
CA TYR A 138 9.72 3.14 -7.94
C TYR A 138 10.32 2.26 -9.02
N LYS A 139 11.65 2.35 -9.16
CA LYS A 139 12.40 1.43 -10.03
C LYS A 139 12.40 0.03 -9.40
N ARG A 140 12.41 -1.02 -10.22
CA ARG A 140 12.44 -2.41 -9.75
C ARG A 140 13.58 -2.70 -8.75
N ARG A 141 14.72 -2.03 -8.89
CA ARG A 141 15.84 -2.13 -7.95
C ARG A 141 15.50 -1.54 -6.60
N GLU A 142 14.86 -0.37 -6.58
CA GLU A 142 14.40 0.27 -5.35
C GLU A 142 13.36 -0.61 -4.63
N VAL A 143 12.43 -1.21 -5.39
CA VAL A 143 11.44 -2.15 -4.84
C VAL A 143 12.11 -3.42 -4.29
N ALA A 144 13.14 -3.95 -4.97
CA ALA A 144 13.92 -5.08 -4.48
C ALA A 144 14.58 -4.79 -3.14
N ASP A 145 15.18 -3.60 -3.02
CA ASP A 145 15.82 -3.13 -1.79
C ASP A 145 14.78 -2.89 -0.67
N MET A 146 13.60 -2.35 -1.02
CA MET A 146 12.48 -2.11 -0.09
C MET A 146 11.92 -3.40 0.50
N LEU A 147 11.66 -4.39 -0.35
CA LEU A 147 11.04 -5.65 0.03
C LEU A 147 12.07 -6.70 0.47
N LYS A 148 13.36 -6.40 0.37
CA LYS A 148 14.49 -7.31 0.66
C LYS A 148 14.40 -8.63 -0.12
N ILE A 149 14.03 -8.55 -1.39
CA ILE A 149 13.94 -9.66 -2.32
C ILE A 149 14.82 -9.42 -3.56
N PRO A 150 15.25 -10.47 -4.27
CA PRO A 150 16.04 -10.31 -5.48
C PRO A 150 15.32 -9.51 -6.57
N ILE A 151 16.05 -8.67 -7.30
CA ILE A 151 15.52 -7.88 -8.41
C ILE A 151 14.88 -8.74 -9.51
N GLY A 152 15.39 -9.95 -9.71
CA GLY A 152 14.81 -10.94 -10.62
C GLY A 152 13.40 -11.33 -10.19
N THR A 153 13.17 -11.53 -8.89
CA THR A 153 11.85 -11.84 -8.32
C THR A 153 10.89 -10.68 -8.50
N VAL A 154 11.32 -9.43 -8.24
CA VAL A 154 10.50 -8.23 -8.49
C VAL A 154 10.11 -8.13 -9.96
N THR A 155 11.07 -8.35 -10.86
CA THR A 155 10.84 -8.27 -12.30
C THR A 155 9.85 -9.33 -12.76
N TRP A 156 10.02 -10.57 -12.32
CA TRP A 156 9.15 -11.66 -12.66
C TRP A 156 7.72 -11.44 -12.14
N LYS A 157 7.57 -11.13 -10.84
CA LYS A 157 6.26 -10.89 -10.22
C LYS A 157 5.53 -9.69 -10.81
N ASN A 158 6.23 -8.60 -11.10
CA ASN A 158 5.62 -7.44 -11.76
C ASN A 158 5.10 -7.79 -13.17
N ASN A 159 5.84 -8.58 -13.93
CA ASN A 159 5.43 -9.00 -15.26
C ASN A 159 4.25 -9.99 -15.20
N GLU A 160 4.25 -10.94 -14.26
CA GLU A 160 3.14 -11.88 -14.06
C GLU A 160 1.87 -11.15 -13.59
N ALA A 161 2.00 -10.17 -12.70
CA ALA A 161 0.88 -9.34 -12.27
C ALA A 161 0.23 -8.61 -13.44
N LEU A 162 1.04 -7.95 -14.28
CA LEU A 162 0.55 -7.27 -15.49
C LEU A 162 -0.14 -8.22 -16.46
N LYS A 163 0.41 -9.43 -16.65
CA LYS A 163 -0.16 -10.46 -17.52
C LYS A 163 -1.52 -10.96 -17.00
N LYS A 164 -1.62 -11.22 -15.68
CA LYS A 164 -2.87 -11.64 -15.05
C LYS A 164 -3.96 -10.58 -15.19
N LEU A 165 -3.62 -9.30 -14.95
CA LEU A 165 -4.56 -8.20 -15.11
C LEU A 165 -5.04 -8.06 -16.55
N LYS A 166 -4.12 -8.12 -17.52
CA LYS A 166 -4.47 -8.04 -18.94
C LYS A 166 -5.42 -9.17 -19.33
N ALA A 167 -5.10 -10.41 -18.95
CA ALA A 167 -5.94 -11.57 -19.25
C ALA A 167 -7.33 -11.49 -18.59
N HIS A 168 -7.45 -10.85 -17.43
CA HIS A 168 -8.74 -10.68 -16.76
C HIS A 168 -9.59 -9.62 -17.48
N LEU A 169 -9.00 -8.48 -17.84
CA LEU A 169 -9.69 -7.41 -18.56
C LEU A 169 -10.16 -7.85 -19.95
N GLU A 170 -9.33 -8.59 -20.70
CA GLU A 170 -9.70 -9.13 -22.01
C GLU A 170 -10.86 -10.14 -21.95
N LYS A 171 -11.04 -10.84 -20.82
CA LYS A 171 -12.19 -11.72 -20.60
C LYS A 171 -13.47 -10.97 -20.29
N GLU A 172 -13.38 -9.86 -19.56
CA GLU A 172 -14.55 -9.03 -19.25
C GLU A 172 -15.04 -8.30 -20.51
N ASP A 173 -14.14 -7.73 -21.30
CA ASP A 173 -14.48 -7.07 -22.58
C ASP A 173 -15.08 -8.05 -23.61
N GLY A 174 -14.74 -9.33 -23.54
CA GLY A 174 -15.29 -10.38 -24.43
C GLY A 174 -16.70 -10.90 -24.06
N HIS A 175 -17.28 -10.44 -22.93
CA HIS A 175 -18.61 -10.86 -22.49
C HIS A 175 -19.71 -9.81 -22.79
N GLU A 176 -19.36 -8.64 -23.31
CA GLU A 176 -20.29 -7.59 -23.73
C GLU A 176 -20.58 -7.59 -25.25
N GLY A 177 -20.31 -8.70 -25.93
CA GLY A 177 -20.60 -8.89 -27.36
C GLY A 177 -21.76 -9.82 -27.64
#